data_cf9eeedbe6364e3e9e383f32a9ab58ed
#
_entry.id   cf9eeedbe6364e3e9e383f32a9ab58ed
#
_cell.length_a   1.000
_cell.length_b   1.000
_cell.length_c   1.000
_cell.angle_alpha   90.00
_cell.angle_beta   90.00
_cell.angle_gamma   90.00
#
_symmetry.space_group_name_H-M   'P 1'
#
loop_
_entity.id
_entity.type
_entity.pdbx_description
1 polymer ?
#
loop_
_entity_poly.entity_id
_entity_poly.type
_entity_poly.pdbx_seq_one_letter_code
_entity_poly.pdbx_strand_id
1 'polypeptide(L)'
;MEKNVNEKTNMIERAFEQYAQHQRAPQLLSDLITEIRPPKPHQADFAVKAIQALCYLLNSDLEKARLLREAIFLLLSEHKPISLFLIVRHSVFSGFFAEMRRRIAHKFLPEAIDTSYLIDLFALFFTKSSDELWVDAVPDSVWAELIVAMRFDVATDSMTIPCRQNLLAATQVLSYRIAVLGLEPELLRNYPELEQYSSPFIMQQTELAKFLGLQDNVEVNADIKHILVMLDQCRAIVAKIHRNSAQTGTSIHLTQLLQQMLKQISRLETLLNILDQLQHGESANNEIVRLFKALVYSECHKNDLHEHWQENMEVMAVRVTENASRTGEHYITENRSEYFALMRSAMGAGVVIGLMAMIKILLAKQHLAPLTEAILFSLNYGLGFILIHILHFTVATKQPAMTAAAIAASIDATDSKSKEMDNLVLMIANTMRSQIIAIFGNVVMAIPIAMLIALGAFYFTGQHFITPEKAHDLLAEVDPIYS
;
A
#
# COMPACT_ATOMS: atom_id res chain seq x y z
N MET A 1 25.00 14.74 32.64
CA MET A 1 24.24 15.35 31.57
C MET A 1 24.97 16.54 30.92
N GLU A 2 25.51 17.47 31.70
CA GLU A 2 26.25 18.64 31.17
C GLU A 2 27.55 18.30 30.39
N LYS A 3 28.28 17.25 30.74
CA LYS A 3 29.48 16.81 30.02
C LYS A 3 29.17 16.37 28.58
N ASN A 4 28.04 15.70 28.35
CA ASN A 4 27.64 15.26 27.01
C ASN A 4 27.18 16.43 26.10
N VAL A 5 26.62 17.48 26.68
CA VAL A 5 26.19 18.68 25.91
C VAL A 5 27.41 19.48 25.48
N ASN A 6 28.39 19.65 26.35
CA ASN A 6 29.67 20.35 25.99
C ASN A 6 30.50 19.60 24.95
N GLU A 7 30.57 18.26 25.01
CA GLU A 7 31.29 17.48 23.97
C GLU A 7 30.59 17.61 22.61
N LYS A 8 29.27 17.61 22.56
CA LYS A 8 28.50 17.75 21.31
C LYS A 8 28.56 19.15 20.71
N THR A 9 28.53 20.18 21.52
CA THR A 9 28.76 21.56 21.06
C THR A 9 30.14 21.67 20.41
N ASN A 10 31.15 21.06 20.97
CA ASN A 10 32.49 20.98 20.38
C ASN A 10 32.54 20.20 19.06
N MET A 11 31.70 19.15 18.86
CA MET A 11 31.68 18.40 17.60
C MET A 11 30.99 19.19 16.49
N ILE A 12 29.87 19.84 16.80
CA ILE A 12 29.18 20.75 15.86
C ILE A 12 30.10 21.90 15.45
N GLU A 13 30.80 22.51 16.39
CA GLU A 13 31.78 23.58 16.10
C GLU A 13 32.88 23.10 15.16
N ARG A 14 33.46 21.92 15.41
CA ARG A 14 34.46 21.30 14.53
C ARG A 14 33.93 21.05 13.12
N ALA A 15 32.67 20.63 12.97
CA ALA A 15 32.06 20.44 11.65
C ALA A 15 32.02 21.76 10.86
N PHE A 16 31.68 22.87 11.50
CA PHE A 16 31.70 24.20 10.88
C PHE A 16 33.15 24.67 10.56
N GLU A 17 34.11 24.43 11.42
CA GLU A 17 35.52 24.76 11.17
C GLU A 17 36.07 23.96 9.99
N GLN A 18 35.78 22.69 9.90
CA GLN A 18 36.19 21.84 8.78
C GLN A 18 35.52 22.28 7.46
N TYR A 19 34.25 22.68 7.50
CA TYR A 19 33.57 23.24 6.34
C TYR A 19 34.20 24.56 5.89
N ALA A 20 34.50 25.46 6.81
CA ALA A 20 35.14 26.72 6.50
C ALA A 20 36.52 26.53 5.81
N GLN A 21 37.26 25.45 6.14
CA GLN A 21 38.56 25.13 5.54
C GLN A 21 38.46 24.40 4.20
N HIS A 22 37.48 23.50 4.02
CA HIS A 22 37.47 22.53 2.91
C HIS A 22 36.26 22.70 1.98
N GLN A 23 35.23 23.49 2.35
CA GLN A 23 34.00 23.77 1.60
C GLN A 23 33.24 22.51 1.11
N ARG A 24 33.26 21.42 1.88
CA ARG A 24 32.56 20.18 1.57
C ARG A 24 31.18 20.19 2.18
N ALA A 25 30.19 20.73 1.48
CA ALA A 25 28.78 20.81 1.94
C ALA A 25 28.15 19.47 2.32
N PRO A 26 28.37 18.35 1.57
CA PRO A 26 27.86 17.05 1.97
C PRO A 26 28.35 16.57 3.33
N GLN A 27 29.66 16.83 3.64
CA GLN A 27 30.25 16.42 4.91
C GLN A 27 29.65 17.19 6.08
N LEU A 28 29.49 18.50 5.97
CA LEU A 28 28.86 19.32 7.01
C LEU A 28 27.49 18.81 7.37
N LEU A 29 26.59 18.56 6.38
CA LEU A 29 25.26 18.08 6.65
C LEU A 29 25.25 16.67 7.23
N SER A 30 26.11 15.78 6.75
CA SER A 30 26.25 14.43 7.30
C SER A 30 26.65 14.46 8.79
N ASP A 31 27.60 15.30 9.15
CA ASP A 31 28.08 15.45 10.52
C ASP A 31 27.00 16.04 11.42
N LEU A 32 26.31 17.10 10.97
CA LEU A 32 25.19 17.70 11.71
C LEU A 32 24.03 16.70 11.94
N ILE A 33 23.62 15.97 10.91
CA ILE A 33 22.55 14.96 11.03
C ILE A 33 22.97 13.84 11.98
N THR A 34 24.24 13.43 11.94
CA THR A 34 24.78 12.40 12.84
C THR A 34 24.74 12.86 14.30
N GLU A 35 25.04 14.13 14.58
CA GLU A 35 24.96 14.69 15.93
C GLU A 35 23.54 14.89 16.43
N ILE A 36 22.59 15.22 15.54
CA ILE A 36 21.17 15.37 15.87
C ILE A 36 20.53 13.99 16.09
N ARG A 37 20.99 12.97 15.38
CA ARG A 37 20.42 11.61 15.43
C ARG A 37 20.44 11.05 16.85
N PRO A 38 19.26 10.61 17.39
CA PRO A 38 19.21 10.02 18.72
C PRO A 38 19.85 8.63 18.75
N PRO A 39 20.43 8.21 19.90
CA PRO A 39 20.98 6.88 20.08
C PRO A 39 19.96 5.75 19.88
N LYS A 40 18.70 6.02 20.25
CA LYS A 40 17.55 5.14 20.03
C LYS A 40 16.46 5.89 19.25
N PRO A 41 15.86 5.29 18.22
CA PRO A 41 14.89 5.96 17.34
C PRO A 41 13.70 6.61 18.06
N HIS A 42 13.26 6.04 19.18
CA HIS A 42 12.12 6.54 19.95
C HIS A 42 12.46 7.68 20.94
N GLN A 43 13.73 8.08 21.02
CA GLN A 43 14.18 9.19 21.90
C GLN A 43 14.09 10.55 21.19
N ALA A 44 12.90 10.94 20.73
CA ALA A 44 12.68 12.21 20.04
C ALA A 44 13.15 13.44 20.87
N ASP A 45 12.99 13.42 22.19
CA ASP A 45 13.45 14.50 23.09
C ASP A 45 14.95 14.82 22.94
N PHE A 46 15.74 13.81 22.59
CA PHE A 46 17.16 14.02 22.34
C PHE A 46 17.36 14.84 21.06
N ALA A 47 16.69 14.48 19.97
CA ALA A 47 16.77 15.19 18.69
C ALA A 47 16.20 16.62 18.84
N VAL A 48 15.09 16.81 19.53
CA VAL A 48 14.53 18.14 19.84
C VAL A 48 15.57 19.03 20.51
N LYS A 49 16.22 18.56 21.60
CA LYS A 49 17.24 19.32 22.32
C LYS A 49 18.47 19.62 21.44
N ALA A 50 18.89 18.68 20.61
CA ALA A 50 20.02 18.86 19.70
C ALA A 50 19.71 19.92 18.62
N ILE A 51 18.48 19.90 18.05
CA ILE A 51 18.05 20.91 17.07
C ILE A 51 17.92 22.29 17.75
N GLN A 52 17.35 22.37 18.95
CA GLN A 52 17.25 23.62 19.72
C GLN A 52 18.65 24.19 20.05
N ALA A 53 19.60 23.33 20.41
CA ALA A 53 20.98 23.75 20.63
C ALA A 53 21.63 24.28 19.35
N LEU A 54 21.37 23.64 18.20
CA LEU A 54 21.81 24.12 16.90
C LEU A 54 21.15 25.48 16.57
N CYS A 55 19.85 25.65 16.80
CA CYS A 55 19.17 26.93 16.60
C CYS A 55 19.80 28.04 17.47
N TYR A 56 20.10 27.73 18.73
CA TYR A 56 20.78 28.67 19.62
C TYR A 56 22.17 29.08 19.09
N LEU A 57 22.96 28.10 18.62
CA LEU A 57 24.27 28.34 18.02
C LEU A 57 24.17 29.22 16.77
N LEU A 58 23.26 28.95 15.86
CA LEU A 58 23.04 29.71 14.63
C LEU A 58 22.55 31.14 14.91
N ASN A 59 21.77 31.35 15.94
CA ASN A 59 21.29 32.68 16.35
C ASN A 59 22.40 33.49 17.09
N SER A 60 23.31 32.82 17.80
CA SER A 60 24.42 33.47 18.49
C SER A 60 25.62 33.78 17.57
N ASP A 61 25.80 32.99 16.52
CA ASP A 61 26.90 33.14 15.55
C ASP A 61 26.35 33.20 14.11
N LEU A 62 26.22 34.42 13.62
CA LEU A 62 25.66 34.70 12.28
C LEU A 62 26.54 34.12 11.15
N GLU A 63 27.83 33.95 11.41
CA GLU A 63 28.74 33.37 10.43
C GLU A 63 28.43 31.87 10.23
N LYS A 64 28.15 31.12 11.29
CA LYS A 64 27.74 29.73 11.20
C LYS A 64 26.38 29.59 10.49
N ALA A 65 25.44 30.51 10.75
CA ALA A 65 24.16 30.52 10.02
C ALA A 65 24.38 30.78 8.51
N ARG A 66 25.32 31.67 8.14
CA ARG A 66 25.70 31.91 6.75
C ARG A 66 26.29 30.67 6.12
N LEU A 67 27.28 30.05 6.77
CA LEU A 67 27.96 28.85 6.26
C LEU A 67 26.96 27.69 6.02
N LEU A 68 26.04 27.45 6.95
CA LEU A 68 25.05 26.38 6.80
C LEU A 68 24.07 26.66 5.64
N ARG A 69 23.60 27.91 5.54
CA ARG A 69 22.75 28.34 4.43
C ARG A 69 23.43 28.17 3.09
N GLU A 70 24.69 28.63 2.97
CA GLU A 70 25.51 28.49 1.76
C GLU A 70 25.72 27.02 1.39
N ALA A 71 26.01 26.15 2.36
CA ALA A 71 26.14 24.72 2.13
C ALA A 71 24.86 24.08 1.57
N ILE A 72 23.70 24.46 2.09
CA ILE A 72 22.40 23.96 1.59
C ILE A 72 22.15 24.44 0.16
N PHE A 73 22.35 25.73 -0.11
CA PHE A 73 22.18 26.27 -1.47
C PHE A 73 23.15 25.64 -2.46
N LEU A 74 24.40 25.41 -2.05
CA LEU A 74 25.44 24.76 -2.87
C LEU A 74 24.96 23.34 -3.26
N LEU A 75 24.46 22.57 -2.30
CA LEU A 75 23.92 21.24 -2.57
C LEU A 75 22.74 21.27 -3.53
N LEU A 76 21.82 22.23 -3.35
CA LEU A 76 20.65 22.36 -4.21
C LEU A 76 20.96 22.91 -5.62
N SER A 77 22.10 23.59 -5.82
CA SER A 77 22.50 24.16 -7.10
C SER A 77 23.51 23.30 -7.88
N GLU A 78 24.50 22.68 -7.22
CA GLU A 78 25.54 21.90 -7.88
C GLU A 78 25.18 20.43 -8.10
N HIS A 79 24.40 19.84 -7.18
CA HIS A 79 23.94 18.47 -7.31
C HIS A 79 22.54 18.45 -7.92
N LYS A 80 22.27 17.51 -8.82
CA LYS A 80 20.98 17.38 -9.52
C LYS A 80 19.83 17.09 -8.54
N PRO A 81 19.05 18.10 -8.06
CA PRO A 81 18.08 17.92 -6.99
C PRO A 81 16.72 17.42 -7.50
N ILE A 82 16.45 17.50 -8.80
CA ILE A 82 15.15 17.15 -9.38
C ILE A 82 14.76 15.74 -9.01
N SER A 83 15.69 14.79 -9.09
CA SER A 83 15.44 13.37 -8.73
C SER A 83 15.00 13.21 -7.28
N LEU A 84 15.53 14.00 -6.34
CA LEU A 84 15.11 13.98 -4.93
C LEU A 84 13.67 14.47 -4.77
N PHE A 85 13.30 15.59 -5.41
CA PHE A 85 11.94 16.10 -5.33
C PHE A 85 10.91 15.17 -5.99
N LEU A 86 11.34 14.35 -6.94
CA LEU A 86 10.51 13.37 -7.64
C LEU A 86 10.40 12.03 -6.91
N ILE A 87 11.12 11.84 -5.80
CA ILE A 87 11.10 10.58 -5.07
C ILE A 87 9.69 10.33 -4.53
N VAL A 88 9.05 9.33 -5.06
CA VAL A 88 7.79 8.79 -4.59
C VAL A 88 8.02 7.30 -4.41
N ARG A 89 7.67 6.77 -3.26
CA ARG A 89 7.99 5.45 -2.75
C ARG A 89 7.83 4.25 -3.69
N HIS A 90 7.09 4.39 -4.80
CA HIS A 90 6.84 3.31 -5.74
C HIS A 90 7.39 3.65 -7.13
N SER A 91 8.00 2.65 -7.77
CA SER A 91 8.36 2.75 -9.19
C SER A 91 7.10 2.80 -10.05
N VAL A 92 7.06 3.76 -10.95
CA VAL A 92 5.88 4.07 -11.80
C VAL A 92 5.48 2.91 -12.72
N PHE A 93 6.42 2.00 -13.03
CA PHE A 93 6.24 1.01 -14.10
C PHE A 93 6.61 -0.42 -13.74
N SER A 94 6.90 -0.72 -12.46
CA SER A 94 7.28 -2.07 -12.06
C SER A 94 6.13 -2.79 -11.35
N GLY A 95 5.76 -3.97 -11.84
CA GLY A 95 4.83 -4.86 -11.14
C GLY A 95 5.42 -5.37 -9.80
N PHE A 96 4.55 -5.86 -8.91
CA PHE A 96 4.90 -6.36 -7.58
C PHE A 96 6.16 -7.24 -7.55
N PHE A 97 6.24 -8.26 -8.41
CA PHE A 97 7.38 -9.18 -8.42
C PHE A 97 8.67 -8.53 -8.94
N ALA A 98 8.57 -7.60 -9.88
CA ALA A 98 9.74 -6.88 -10.40
C ALA A 98 10.34 -5.97 -9.31
N GLU A 99 9.48 -5.26 -8.59
CA GLU A 99 9.90 -4.39 -7.49
C GLU A 99 10.45 -5.21 -6.31
N MET A 100 9.81 -6.32 -5.96
CA MET A 100 10.31 -7.26 -4.95
C MET A 100 11.71 -7.75 -5.31
N ARG A 101 11.91 -8.20 -6.57
CA ARG A 101 13.22 -8.66 -7.05
C ARG A 101 14.26 -7.54 -7.01
N ARG A 102 13.91 -6.30 -7.40
CA ARG A 102 14.79 -5.15 -7.32
C ARG A 102 15.25 -4.87 -5.88
N ARG A 103 14.32 -4.87 -4.93
CA ARG A 103 14.63 -4.63 -3.51
C ARG A 103 15.48 -5.75 -2.90
N ILE A 104 15.22 -7.00 -3.28
CA ILE A 104 16.05 -8.14 -2.88
C ILE A 104 17.44 -8.02 -3.48
N ALA A 105 17.54 -7.74 -4.78
CA ALA A 105 18.83 -7.55 -5.44
C ALA A 105 19.64 -6.40 -4.81
N HIS A 106 19.02 -5.26 -4.49
CA HIS A 106 19.65 -4.14 -3.81
C HIS A 106 20.22 -4.52 -2.43
N LYS A 107 19.60 -5.45 -1.71
CA LYS A 107 20.09 -5.92 -0.40
C LYS A 107 21.41 -6.71 -0.52
N PHE A 108 21.61 -7.41 -1.64
CA PHE A 108 22.85 -8.17 -1.90
C PHE A 108 23.89 -7.37 -2.70
N LEU A 109 23.41 -6.53 -3.61
CA LEU A 109 24.23 -5.70 -4.48
C LEU A 109 23.64 -4.28 -4.52
N PRO A 110 24.00 -3.41 -3.56
CA PRO A 110 23.53 -2.02 -3.56
C PRO A 110 23.96 -1.30 -4.84
N GLU A 111 23.11 -0.38 -5.31
CA GLU A 111 23.43 0.50 -6.43
C GLU A 111 24.65 1.37 -6.09
N ALA A 112 25.48 1.67 -7.10
CA ALA A 112 26.62 2.56 -6.91
C ALA A 112 26.13 3.99 -6.60
N ILE A 113 26.72 4.61 -5.59
CA ILE A 113 26.40 5.97 -5.18
C ILE A 113 27.08 6.94 -6.14
N ASP A 114 26.30 7.79 -6.80
CA ASP A 114 26.78 8.88 -7.63
C ASP A 114 26.54 10.22 -6.92
N THR A 115 27.56 10.77 -6.34
CA THR A 115 27.50 12.04 -5.59
C THR A 115 27.10 13.25 -6.44
N SER A 116 26.99 13.13 -7.77
CA SER A 116 26.43 14.19 -8.62
C SER A 116 24.91 14.35 -8.47
N TYR A 117 24.23 13.35 -7.92
CA TYR A 117 22.79 13.38 -7.65
C TYR A 117 22.51 13.64 -6.17
N LEU A 118 21.65 14.63 -5.89
CA LEU A 118 21.29 14.96 -4.50
C LEU A 118 20.53 13.82 -3.81
N ILE A 119 19.81 12.99 -4.55
CA ILE A 119 19.12 11.82 -4.00
C ILE A 119 20.10 10.82 -3.37
N ASP A 120 21.25 10.61 -3.98
CA ASP A 120 22.24 9.66 -3.47
C ASP A 120 22.99 10.24 -2.25
N LEU A 121 23.23 11.56 -2.24
CA LEU A 121 23.72 12.25 -1.05
C LEU A 121 22.72 12.20 0.10
N PHE A 122 21.43 12.36 -0.19
CA PHE A 122 20.35 12.27 0.79
C PHE A 122 20.29 10.88 1.42
N ALA A 123 20.51 9.83 0.62
CA ALA A 123 20.63 8.44 1.09
C ALA A 123 21.84 8.25 2.04
N LEU A 124 22.94 8.99 1.83
CA LEU A 124 24.08 8.99 2.75
C LEU A 124 23.80 9.71 4.06
N PHE A 125 22.91 10.72 4.06
CA PHE A 125 22.52 11.43 5.28
C PHE A 125 21.57 10.58 6.14
N PHE A 126 20.62 9.87 5.52
CA PHE A 126 19.60 9.05 6.19
C PHE A 126 19.81 7.56 5.91
N THR A 127 20.90 7.03 6.47
CA THR A 127 21.35 5.63 6.22
C THR A 127 20.54 4.58 6.96
N LYS A 128 19.84 4.95 8.03
CA LYS A 128 19.06 4.02 8.86
C LYS A 128 17.59 4.10 8.52
N SER A 129 16.95 2.96 8.24
CA SER A 129 15.50 2.89 8.02
C SER A 129 14.69 3.44 9.19
N SER A 130 15.26 3.48 10.39
CA SER A 130 14.62 4.03 11.59
C SER A 130 14.78 5.55 11.73
N ASP A 131 15.47 6.24 10.81
CA ASP A 131 15.68 7.70 10.93
C ASP A 131 14.36 8.47 10.79
N GLU A 132 13.39 7.95 10.04
CA GLU A 132 12.07 8.56 9.94
C GLU A 132 11.36 8.71 11.29
N LEU A 133 11.51 7.70 12.19
CA LEU A 133 10.79 7.67 13.46
C LEU A 133 11.11 8.89 14.33
N TRP A 134 12.38 9.26 14.40
CA TRP A 134 12.77 10.44 15.17
C TRP A 134 12.52 11.74 14.41
N VAL A 135 12.66 11.73 13.06
CA VAL A 135 12.38 12.92 12.24
C VAL A 135 10.91 13.29 12.29
N ASP A 136 10.03 12.30 12.22
CA ASP A 136 8.57 12.53 12.31
C ASP A 136 8.14 12.92 13.73
N ALA A 137 8.72 12.30 14.77
CA ALA A 137 8.39 12.56 16.17
C ALA A 137 8.86 13.95 16.65
N VAL A 138 9.83 14.60 15.97
CA VAL A 138 10.18 16.00 16.27
C VAL A 138 9.06 16.93 15.79
N PRO A 139 8.52 17.81 16.67
CA PRO A 139 7.46 18.75 16.31
C PRO A 139 7.83 19.64 15.12
N ASP A 140 6.86 19.92 14.24
CA ASP A 140 7.06 20.76 13.05
C ASP A 140 7.53 22.17 13.42
N SER A 141 7.11 22.69 14.59
CA SER A 141 7.55 23.99 15.11
C SER A 141 9.08 24.04 15.35
N VAL A 142 9.68 22.95 15.82
CA VAL A 142 11.13 22.87 16.07
C VAL A 142 11.92 22.86 14.75
N TRP A 143 11.43 22.13 13.75
CA TRP A 143 12.00 22.18 12.40
C TRP A 143 11.84 23.56 11.75
N ALA A 144 10.68 24.19 11.91
CA ALA A 144 10.45 25.54 11.40
C ALA A 144 11.36 26.58 12.09
N GLU A 145 11.61 26.45 13.40
CA GLU A 145 12.56 27.27 14.14
C GLU A 145 13.99 27.14 13.57
N LEU A 146 14.40 25.92 13.21
CA LEU A 146 15.70 25.69 12.57
C LEU A 146 15.79 26.39 11.19
N ILE A 147 14.72 26.34 10.37
CA ILE A 147 14.67 27.03 9.08
C ILE A 147 14.80 28.55 9.28
N VAL A 148 14.12 29.10 10.28
CA VAL A 148 14.23 30.53 10.62
C VAL A 148 15.66 30.89 11.08
N ALA A 149 16.29 30.05 11.91
CA ALA A 149 17.64 30.27 12.40
C ALA A 149 18.70 30.28 11.27
N MET A 150 18.44 29.55 10.18
CA MET A 150 19.32 29.55 8.99
C MET A 150 19.22 30.84 8.16
N ARG A 151 18.22 31.70 8.38
CA ARG A 151 18.04 33.01 7.74
C ARG A 151 18.07 32.97 6.23
N PHE A 152 17.23 32.16 5.62
CA PHE A 152 17.12 32.08 4.15
C PHE A 152 16.64 33.38 3.51
N ASP A 153 15.97 34.25 4.27
CA ASP A 153 15.52 35.60 3.87
C ASP A 153 16.66 36.55 3.45
N VAL A 154 17.88 36.31 3.96
CA VAL A 154 19.08 37.12 3.65
C VAL A 154 19.89 36.55 2.47
N ALA A 155 19.40 35.49 1.81
CA ALA A 155 20.10 34.86 0.69
C ALA A 155 20.15 35.76 -0.54
N THR A 156 21.27 35.71 -1.28
CA THR A 156 21.45 36.46 -2.52
C THR A 156 20.75 35.82 -3.70
N ASP A 157 20.37 36.61 -4.71
CA ASP A 157 19.73 36.10 -5.93
C ASP A 157 20.52 35.02 -6.65
N SER A 158 21.85 35.11 -6.60
CA SER A 158 22.77 34.13 -7.19
C SER A 158 22.61 32.72 -6.58
N MET A 159 22.10 32.62 -5.32
CA MET A 159 21.86 31.36 -4.63
C MET A 159 20.40 30.88 -4.81
N THR A 160 19.45 31.81 -4.78
CA THR A 160 18.02 31.50 -4.79
C THR A 160 17.50 31.16 -6.19
N ILE A 161 18.01 31.83 -7.25
CA ILE A 161 17.56 31.62 -8.63
C ILE A 161 17.76 30.16 -9.09
N PRO A 162 18.95 29.54 -8.96
CA PRO A 162 19.14 28.13 -9.37
C PRO A 162 18.23 27.17 -8.60
N CYS A 163 18.05 27.38 -7.31
CA CYS A 163 17.16 26.54 -6.49
C CYS A 163 15.71 26.66 -6.92
N ARG A 164 15.24 27.89 -7.21
CA ARG A 164 13.90 28.12 -7.73
C ARG A 164 13.70 27.45 -9.10
N GLN A 165 14.66 27.55 -10.01
CA GLN A 165 14.62 26.89 -11.32
C GLN A 165 14.54 25.37 -11.19
N ASN A 166 15.31 24.77 -10.29
CA ASN A 166 15.25 23.34 -10.02
C ASN A 166 13.90 22.90 -9.43
N LEU A 167 13.30 23.72 -8.56
CA LEU A 167 11.98 23.47 -8.02
C LEU A 167 10.89 23.55 -9.10
N LEU A 168 10.94 24.56 -9.98
CA LEU A 168 10.06 24.70 -11.13
C LEU A 168 10.19 23.52 -12.09
N ALA A 169 11.41 23.07 -12.38
CA ALA A 169 11.65 21.89 -13.21
C ALA A 169 11.08 20.61 -12.57
N ALA A 170 11.20 20.46 -11.26
CA ALA A 170 10.62 19.32 -10.55
C ALA A 170 9.07 19.34 -10.62
N THR A 171 8.43 20.51 -10.44
CA THR A 171 6.97 20.64 -10.59
C THR A 171 6.52 20.27 -11.99
N GLN A 172 7.25 20.71 -13.01
CA GLN A 172 6.96 20.38 -14.41
C GLN A 172 7.01 18.87 -14.66
N VAL A 173 8.06 18.19 -14.20
CA VAL A 173 8.19 16.74 -14.37
C VAL A 173 7.09 15.97 -13.62
N LEU A 174 6.71 16.39 -12.42
CA LEU A 174 5.59 15.78 -11.68
C LEU A 174 4.26 15.96 -12.43
N SER A 175 4.00 17.14 -12.94
CA SER A 175 2.82 17.45 -13.75
C SER A 175 2.73 16.56 -14.99
N TYR A 176 3.84 16.36 -15.71
CA TYR A 176 3.90 15.41 -16.84
C TYR A 176 3.61 13.98 -16.40
N ARG A 177 4.17 13.55 -15.27
CA ARG A 177 3.91 12.19 -14.74
C ARG A 177 2.44 12.00 -14.41
N ILE A 178 1.78 12.97 -13.78
CA ILE A 178 0.34 12.93 -13.47
C ILE A 178 -0.48 12.87 -14.77
N ALA A 179 -0.13 13.63 -15.79
CA ALA A 179 -0.81 13.62 -17.07
C ALA A 179 -0.67 12.24 -17.76
N VAL A 180 0.52 11.67 -17.78
CA VAL A 180 0.77 10.33 -18.36
C VAL A 180 -0.01 9.24 -17.62
N LEU A 181 0.00 9.24 -16.27
CA LEU A 181 -0.76 8.29 -15.47
C LEU A 181 -2.28 8.44 -15.70
N GLY A 182 -2.76 9.68 -15.91
CA GLY A 182 -4.16 9.97 -16.21
C GLY A 182 -4.64 9.39 -17.56
N LEU A 183 -3.72 9.05 -18.46
CA LEU A 183 -4.00 8.45 -19.77
C LEU A 183 -3.82 6.91 -19.80
N GLU A 184 -3.50 6.29 -18.66
CA GLU A 184 -3.36 4.83 -18.60
C GLU A 184 -4.66 4.13 -19.02
N PRO A 185 -4.59 3.13 -19.94
CA PRO A 185 -5.77 2.47 -20.49
C PRO A 185 -6.68 1.86 -19.42
N GLU A 186 -6.10 1.41 -18.31
CA GLU A 186 -6.86 0.82 -17.21
C GLU A 186 -7.70 1.88 -16.48
N LEU A 187 -7.18 3.10 -16.36
CA LEU A 187 -7.92 4.23 -15.79
C LEU A 187 -9.08 4.64 -16.71
N LEU A 188 -8.81 4.76 -18.01
CA LEU A 188 -9.80 5.14 -19.01
C LEU A 188 -10.95 4.12 -19.11
N ARG A 189 -10.66 2.81 -19.01
CA ARG A 189 -11.67 1.74 -18.96
C ARG A 189 -12.60 1.87 -17.75
N ASN A 190 -12.08 2.28 -16.61
CA ASN A 190 -12.86 2.44 -15.37
C ASN A 190 -13.60 3.78 -15.28
N TYR A 191 -13.22 4.75 -16.11
CA TYR A 191 -13.85 6.06 -16.18
C TYR A 191 -13.80 6.64 -17.60
N PRO A 192 -14.67 6.16 -18.53
CA PRO A 192 -14.65 6.55 -19.95
C PRO A 192 -14.94 8.03 -20.20
N GLU A 193 -15.54 8.74 -19.23
CA GLU A 193 -15.77 10.19 -19.32
C GLU A 193 -14.47 10.99 -19.50
N LEU A 194 -13.31 10.43 -19.12
CA LEU A 194 -12.00 11.07 -19.34
C LEU A 194 -11.62 11.18 -20.80
N GLU A 195 -12.18 10.35 -21.69
CA GLU A 195 -11.93 10.43 -23.13
C GLU A 195 -12.84 11.47 -23.82
N GLN A 196 -13.99 11.79 -23.22
CA GLN A 196 -15.01 12.64 -23.84
C GLN A 196 -14.80 14.13 -23.56
N TYR A 197 -14.16 14.47 -22.46
CA TYR A 197 -13.96 15.84 -22.00
C TYR A 197 -12.48 16.12 -21.77
N SER A 198 -12.13 17.42 -21.72
CA SER A 198 -10.77 17.84 -21.36
C SER A 198 -10.39 17.29 -19.98
N SER A 199 -9.59 16.25 -19.97
CA SER A 199 -9.19 15.57 -18.74
C SER A 199 -8.46 16.52 -17.78
N PRO A 200 -8.87 16.64 -16.52
CA PRO A 200 -8.16 17.45 -15.52
C PRO A 200 -6.69 17.08 -15.36
N PHE A 201 -6.34 15.80 -15.62
CA PHE A 201 -4.95 15.33 -15.62
C PHE A 201 -4.08 15.98 -16.69
N ILE A 202 -4.68 16.33 -17.85
CA ILE A 202 -4.00 17.05 -18.93
C ILE A 202 -4.10 18.56 -18.69
N MET A 203 -5.26 19.05 -18.26
CA MET A 203 -5.49 20.47 -18.07
C MET A 203 -4.54 21.08 -17.04
N GLN A 204 -4.27 20.37 -15.91
CA GLN A 204 -3.33 20.83 -14.90
C GLN A 204 -1.92 21.04 -15.49
N GLN A 205 -1.50 20.18 -16.42
CA GLN A 205 -0.21 20.31 -17.10
C GLN A 205 -0.18 21.51 -18.03
N THR A 206 -1.27 21.75 -18.75
CA THR A 206 -1.41 22.92 -19.64
C THR A 206 -1.37 24.24 -18.86
N GLU A 207 -2.08 24.29 -17.72
CA GLU A 207 -2.08 25.47 -16.85
C GLU A 207 -0.72 25.72 -16.22
N LEU A 208 -0.03 24.64 -15.78
CA LEU A 208 1.34 24.76 -15.27
C LEU A 208 2.31 25.23 -16.35
N ALA A 209 2.18 24.77 -17.59
CA ALA A 209 3.02 25.22 -18.70
C ALA A 209 2.83 26.72 -19.00
N LYS A 210 1.61 27.24 -18.89
CA LYS A 210 1.32 28.68 -18.97
C LYS A 210 1.97 29.45 -17.81
N PHE A 211 1.83 28.96 -16.59
CA PHE A 211 2.46 29.55 -15.40
C PHE A 211 3.98 29.63 -15.54
N LEU A 212 4.62 28.63 -16.14
CA LEU A 212 6.05 28.59 -16.39
C LEU A 212 6.50 29.46 -17.58
N GLY A 213 5.57 30.08 -18.31
CA GLY A 213 5.88 30.89 -19.50
C GLY A 213 6.39 30.05 -20.68
N LEU A 214 6.08 28.75 -20.75
CA LEU A 214 6.55 27.84 -21.80
C LEU A 214 5.66 27.87 -23.06
N GLN A 215 4.52 28.60 -23.04
CA GLN A 215 3.63 28.80 -24.18
C GLN A 215 3.78 30.20 -24.73
N ASP A 216 4.19 30.33 -26.00
CA ASP A 216 4.27 31.58 -26.71
C ASP A 216 2.85 32.20 -26.86
N ASN A 217 2.74 33.50 -26.61
CA ASN A 217 1.53 34.35 -26.83
C ASN A 217 0.37 34.26 -25.83
N VAL A 218 0.55 33.80 -24.61
CA VAL A 218 -0.47 33.92 -23.57
C VAL A 218 0.00 34.90 -22.50
N GLU A 219 -0.83 35.92 -22.19
CA GLU A 219 -0.60 36.79 -21.03
C GLU A 219 -0.38 35.92 -19.78
N VAL A 220 0.73 36.18 -19.06
CA VAL A 220 1.16 35.43 -17.88
C VAL A 220 0.22 35.75 -16.69
N ASN A 221 -1.05 35.31 -16.78
CA ASN A 221 -2.04 35.40 -15.70
C ASN A 221 -2.43 34.01 -15.15
N ALA A 222 -1.55 33.03 -15.28
CA ALA A 222 -1.81 31.69 -14.69
C ALA A 222 -1.57 31.75 -13.17
N ASP A 223 -2.65 31.64 -12.42
CA ASP A 223 -2.62 31.57 -10.96
C ASP A 223 -2.38 30.14 -10.48
N ILE A 224 -1.43 29.93 -9.58
CA ILE A 224 -1.16 28.64 -8.92
C ILE A 224 -2.44 28.06 -8.31
N LYS A 225 -3.34 28.92 -7.80
CA LYS A 225 -4.63 28.50 -7.27
C LYS A 225 -5.50 27.76 -8.27
N HIS A 226 -5.45 28.15 -9.55
CA HIS A 226 -6.18 27.44 -10.59
C HIS A 226 -5.61 26.02 -10.82
N ILE A 227 -4.27 25.88 -10.78
CA ILE A 227 -3.62 24.58 -10.88
C ILE A 227 -4.01 23.68 -9.70
N LEU A 228 -4.04 24.22 -8.48
CA LEU A 228 -4.47 23.50 -7.28
C LEU A 228 -5.92 23.00 -7.40
N VAL A 229 -6.83 23.81 -7.93
CA VAL A 229 -8.21 23.39 -8.21
C VAL A 229 -8.25 22.23 -9.21
N MET A 230 -7.42 22.26 -10.27
CA MET A 230 -7.34 21.13 -11.20
C MET A 230 -6.80 19.86 -10.54
N LEU A 231 -5.85 19.97 -9.62
CA LEU A 231 -5.32 18.85 -8.86
C LEU A 231 -6.39 18.26 -7.91
N ASP A 232 -7.22 19.10 -7.28
CA ASP A 232 -8.37 18.64 -6.49
C ASP A 232 -9.39 17.88 -7.34
N GLN A 233 -9.66 18.34 -8.57
CA GLN A 233 -10.50 17.60 -9.52
C GLN A 233 -9.87 16.25 -9.89
N CYS A 234 -8.56 16.20 -10.13
CA CYS A 234 -7.85 14.93 -10.35
C CYS A 234 -8.05 13.98 -9.16
N ARG A 235 -7.92 14.49 -7.93
CA ARG A 235 -8.14 13.70 -6.70
C ARG A 235 -9.58 13.18 -6.58
N ALA A 236 -10.56 14.02 -6.90
CA ALA A 236 -11.97 13.63 -6.89
C ALA A 236 -12.27 12.51 -7.91
N ILE A 237 -11.66 12.59 -9.11
CA ILE A 237 -11.78 11.53 -10.13
C ILE A 237 -11.14 10.24 -9.63
N VAL A 238 -9.94 10.28 -9.06
CA VAL A 238 -9.28 9.11 -8.47
C VAL A 238 -10.16 8.46 -7.41
N ALA A 239 -10.77 9.24 -6.51
CA ALA A 239 -11.70 8.74 -5.51
C ALA A 239 -12.97 8.14 -6.14
N LYS A 240 -13.50 8.70 -7.24
CA LYS A 240 -14.65 8.16 -7.97
C LYS A 240 -14.31 6.83 -8.63
N ILE A 241 -13.13 6.73 -9.28
CA ILE A 241 -12.65 5.49 -9.89
C ILE A 241 -12.48 4.42 -8.81
N HIS A 242 -11.88 4.75 -7.67
CA HIS A 242 -11.71 3.82 -6.55
C HIS A 242 -13.06 3.26 -6.06
N ARG A 243 -14.08 4.10 -5.91
CA ARG A 243 -15.44 3.66 -5.53
C ARG A 243 -16.12 2.80 -6.60
N ASN A 244 -16.03 3.21 -7.87
CA ASN A 244 -16.62 2.45 -8.97
C ASN A 244 -15.94 1.09 -9.14
N SER A 245 -14.63 1.05 -8.96
CA SER A 245 -13.85 -0.17 -9.09
C SER A 245 -14.19 -1.21 -8.01
N ALA A 246 -14.61 -0.78 -6.82
CA ALA A 246 -15.14 -1.69 -5.80
C ALA A 246 -16.39 -2.44 -6.30
N GLN A 247 -17.18 -1.86 -7.21
CA GLN A 247 -18.39 -2.51 -7.78
C GLN A 247 -18.10 -3.36 -9.02
N THR A 248 -17.14 -2.99 -9.87
CA THR A 248 -16.88 -3.66 -11.15
C THR A 248 -15.77 -4.72 -11.11
N GLY A 249 -15.05 -4.82 -10.01
CA GLY A 249 -13.84 -5.63 -9.87
C GLY A 249 -12.60 -4.86 -10.34
N THR A 250 -11.66 -4.68 -9.46
CA THR A 250 -10.43 -3.93 -9.73
C THR A 250 -9.23 -4.85 -9.93
N SER A 251 -8.24 -4.45 -10.71
CA SER A 251 -6.94 -5.10 -10.73
C SER A 251 -6.04 -4.55 -9.61
N ILE A 252 -5.10 -5.34 -9.12
CA ILE A 252 -4.06 -4.87 -8.17
C ILE A 252 -3.29 -3.69 -8.79
N HIS A 253 -3.06 -3.76 -10.10
CA HIS A 253 -2.40 -2.73 -10.87
C HIS A 253 -3.15 -1.38 -10.80
N LEU A 254 -4.47 -1.37 -11.00
CA LEU A 254 -5.27 -0.15 -10.87
C LEU A 254 -5.18 0.46 -9.47
N THR A 255 -5.25 -0.35 -8.43
CA THR A 255 -5.13 0.16 -7.05
C THR A 255 -3.77 0.80 -6.79
N GLN A 256 -2.69 0.16 -7.25
CA GLN A 256 -1.34 0.73 -7.16
C GLN A 256 -1.20 2.03 -7.96
N LEU A 257 -1.75 2.07 -9.18
CA LEU A 257 -1.76 3.24 -10.03
C LEU A 257 -2.48 4.43 -9.37
N LEU A 258 -3.66 4.20 -8.79
CA LEU A 258 -4.43 5.24 -8.08
C LEU A 258 -3.68 5.76 -6.85
N GLN A 259 -3.11 4.88 -6.04
CA GLN A 259 -2.30 5.28 -4.87
C GLN A 259 -1.08 6.09 -5.28
N GLN A 260 -0.38 5.68 -6.34
CA GLN A 260 0.76 6.39 -6.86
C GLN A 260 0.38 7.78 -7.38
N MET A 261 -0.72 7.88 -8.10
CA MET A 261 -1.24 9.15 -8.60
C MET A 261 -1.54 10.11 -7.44
N LEU A 262 -2.20 9.64 -6.37
CA LEU A 262 -2.48 10.46 -5.19
C LEU A 262 -1.20 10.98 -4.53
N LYS A 263 -0.16 10.14 -4.42
CA LYS A 263 1.14 10.54 -3.87
C LYS A 263 1.83 11.59 -4.74
N GLN A 264 1.75 11.47 -6.07
CA GLN A 264 2.32 12.46 -6.99
C GLN A 264 1.55 13.78 -6.96
N ILE A 265 0.21 13.74 -6.92
CA ILE A 265 -0.63 14.92 -6.75
C ILE A 265 -0.26 15.65 -5.46
N SER A 266 -0.19 14.94 -4.32
CA SER A 266 0.17 15.55 -3.04
C SER A 266 1.59 16.15 -3.05
N ARG A 267 2.54 15.50 -3.73
CA ARG A 267 3.91 16.05 -3.88
C ARG A 267 3.90 17.33 -4.72
N LEU A 268 3.18 17.34 -5.83
CA LEU A 268 3.07 18.52 -6.70
C LEU A 268 2.42 19.68 -5.96
N GLU A 269 1.34 19.45 -5.20
CA GLU A 269 0.70 20.47 -4.35
C GLU A 269 1.67 21.08 -3.34
N THR A 270 2.43 20.23 -2.63
CA THR A 270 3.43 20.73 -1.66
C THR A 270 4.45 21.64 -2.34
N LEU A 271 4.97 21.27 -3.52
CA LEU A 271 5.93 22.09 -4.24
C LEU A 271 5.31 23.39 -4.77
N LEU A 272 4.07 23.35 -5.26
CA LEU A 272 3.33 24.54 -5.71
C LEU A 272 3.03 25.50 -4.55
N ASN A 273 2.65 24.98 -3.37
CA ASN A 273 2.43 25.81 -2.18
C ASN A 273 3.72 26.50 -1.73
N ILE A 274 4.87 25.80 -1.77
CA ILE A 274 6.17 26.42 -1.48
C ILE A 274 6.46 27.56 -2.48
N LEU A 275 6.22 27.32 -3.78
CA LEU A 275 6.45 28.33 -4.82
C LEU A 275 5.52 29.55 -4.66
N ASP A 276 4.24 29.31 -4.33
CA ASP A 276 3.24 30.36 -4.11
C ASP A 276 3.62 31.26 -2.93
N GLN A 277 3.94 30.65 -1.78
CA GLN A 277 4.35 31.40 -0.58
C GLN A 277 5.64 32.20 -0.81
N LEU A 278 6.64 31.58 -1.46
CA LEU A 278 7.89 32.30 -1.80
C LEU A 278 7.65 33.45 -2.79
N GLN A 279 6.73 33.31 -3.73
CA GLN A 279 6.38 34.37 -4.70
C GLN A 279 5.69 35.56 -4.02
N HIS A 280 4.88 35.31 -3.00
CA HIS A 280 4.18 36.37 -2.25
C HIS A 280 5.00 36.93 -1.09
N GLY A 281 6.24 36.47 -0.89
CA GLY A 281 7.10 36.88 0.24
C GLY A 281 6.64 36.32 1.59
N GLU A 282 5.80 35.27 1.56
CA GLU A 282 5.32 34.59 2.76
C GLU A 282 6.32 33.51 3.20
N SER A 283 6.22 33.12 4.48
CA SER A 283 7.08 32.07 5.02
C SER A 283 6.60 30.67 4.62
N ALA A 284 7.38 29.97 3.80
CA ALA A 284 7.10 28.59 3.38
C ALA A 284 7.59 27.52 4.37
N ASN A 285 7.94 27.88 5.60
CA ASN A 285 8.62 26.99 6.54
C ASN A 285 7.85 25.71 6.80
N ASN A 286 6.54 25.77 7.02
CA ASN A 286 5.71 24.60 7.30
C ASN A 286 5.65 23.61 6.11
N GLU A 287 5.52 24.14 4.89
CA GLU A 287 5.51 23.31 3.68
C GLU A 287 6.89 22.70 3.39
N ILE A 288 7.97 23.42 3.68
CA ILE A 288 9.36 22.91 3.60
C ILE A 288 9.57 21.78 4.62
N VAL A 289 9.11 21.94 5.87
CA VAL A 289 9.16 20.88 6.88
C VAL A 289 8.37 19.65 6.43
N ARG A 290 7.16 19.83 5.91
CA ARG A 290 6.34 18.76 5.38
C ARG A 290 7.03 18.03 4.22
N LEU A 291 7.63 18.77 3.30
CA LEU A 291 8.42 18.21 2.21
C LEU A 291 9.61 17.40 2.75
N PHE A 292 10.37 17.98 3.69
CA PHE A 292 11.54 17.32 4.29
C PHE A 292 11.16 16.00 4.96
N LYS A 293 10.15 15.97 5.84
CA LYS A 293 9.67 14.74 6.47
C LYS A 293 9.23 13.70 5.45
N ALA A 294 8.52 14.11 4.41
CA ALA A 294 8.08 13.22 3.34
C ALA A 294 9.25 12.67 2.49
N LEU A 295 10.33 13.43 2.32
CA LEU A 295 11.53 12.96 1.64
C LEU A 295 12.30 11.93 2.48
N VAL A 296 12.48 12.21 3.79
CA VAL A 296 13.12 11.27 4.72
C VAL A 296 12.33 9.96 4.78
N TYR A 297 11.01 10.04 4.95
CA TYR A 297 10.13 8.87 4.90
C TYR A 297 10.33 8.06 3.62
N SER A 298 10.29 8.71 2.47
CA SER A 298 10.44 8.05 1.17
C SER A 298 11.80 7.38 1.01
N GLU A 299 12.88 7.99 1.52
CA GLU A 299 14.23 7.42 1.47
C GLU A 299 14.37 6.21 2.39
N CYS A 300 13.91 6.33 3.65
CA CYS A 300 14.00 5.25 4.63
C CYS A 300 13.25 3.98 4.20
N HIS A 301 12.15 4.12 3.43
CA HIS A 301 11.30 3.01 3.01
C HIS A 301 11.48 2.56 1.57
N LYS A 302 12.36 3.20 0.78
CA LYS A 302 12.48 2.89 -0.66
C LYS A 302 12.85 1.44 -0.96
N ASN A 303 13.58 0.78 -0.04
CA ASN A 303 14.05 -0.60 -0.18
C ASN A 303 13.50 -1.55 0.90
N ASP A 304 12.48 -1.12 1.68
CA ASP A 304 11.86 -1.96 2.69
C ASP A 304 10.99 -3.04 2.04
N LEU A 305 11.42 -4.31 2.23
CA LEU A 305 10.72 -5.49 1.73
C LEU A 305 9.47 -5.82 2.55
N HIS A 306 9.53 -5.62 3.87
CA HIS A 306 8.45 -5.99 4.77
C HIS A 306 7.23 -5.10 4.54
N GLU A 307 7.45 -3.81 4.48
CA GLU A 307 6.40 -2.84 4.23
C GLU A 307 5.80 -2.97 2.83
N HIS A 308 6.65 -3.22 1.80
CA HIS A 308 6.15 -3.50 0.45
C HIS A 308 5.27 -4.75 0.41
N TRP A 309 5.66 -5.80 1.15
CA TRP A 309 4.85 -7.01 1.28
C TRP A 309 3.54 -6.72 2.01
N GLN A 310 3.58 -6.04 3.15
CA GLN A 310 2.38 -5.72 3.93
C GLN A 310 1.36 -4.90 3.14
N GLU A 311 1.77 -3.83 2.48
CA GLU A 311 0.87 -3.01 1.65
C GLU A 311 0.18 -3.82 0.55
N ASN A 312 0.94 -4.69 -0.13
CA ASN A 312 0.36 -5.51 -1.19
C ASN A 312 -0.52 -6.62 -0.63
N MET A 313 -0.18 -7.21 0.52
CA MET A 313 -1.03 -8.19 1.20
C MET A 313 -2.32 -7.57 1.72
N GLU A 314 -2.28 -6.33 2.21
CA GLU A 314 -3.47 -5.59 2.61
C GLU A 314 -4.39 -5.32 1.41
N VAL A 315 -3.84 -4.85 0.28
CA VAL A 315 -4.60 -4.70 -0.97
C VAL A 315 -5.18 -6.03 -1.45
N MET A 316 -4.42 -7.12 -1.35
CA MET A 316 -4.92 -8.47 -1.70
C MET A 316 -6.01 -8.94 -0.73
N ALA A 317 -5.84 -8.71 0.58
CA ALA A 317 -6.82 -9.10 1.59
C ALA A 317 -8.17 -8.38 1.36
N VAL A 318 -8.14 -7.07 1.12
CA VAL A 318 -9.34 -6.29 0.76
C VAL A 318 -9.99 -6.88 -0.49
N ARG A 319 -9.20 -7.22 -1.52
CA ARG A 319 -9.69 -7.84 -2.75
C ARG A 319 -10.33 -9.19 -2.57
N VAL A 320 -9.67 -10.05 -1.80
CA VAL A 320 -10.20 -11.38 -1.48
C VAL A 320 -11.53 -11.23 -0.74
N THR A 321 -11.62 -10.25 0.17
CA THR A 321 -12.83 -9.98 0.94
C THR A 321 -13.96 -9.42 0.05
N GLU A 322 -13.67 -8.47 -0.84
CA GLU A 322 -14.65 -7.94 -1.80
C GLU A 322 -15.17 -9.01 -2.77
N ASN A 323 -14.27 -9.83 -3.33
CA ASN A 323 -14.67 -10.96 -4.20
C ASN A 323 -15.42 -12.04 -3.43
N ALA A 324 -15.01 -12.33 -2.18
CA ALA A 324 -15.73 -13.27 -1.33
C ALA A 324 -17.13 -12.76 -0.97
N SER A 325 -17.29 -11.45 -0.75
CA SER A 325 -18.61 -10.84 -0.53
C SER A 325 -19.55 -11.06 -1.71
N ARG A 326 -19.13 -10.75 -2.94
CA ARG A 326 -19.93 -10.97 -4.15
C ARG A 326 -20.29 -12.44 -4.38
N THR A 327 -19.34 -13.33 -4.17
CA THR A 327 -19.58 -14.77 -4.29
C THR A 327 -20.49 -15.23 -3.16
N GLY A 328 -20.38 -14.64 -1.97
CA GLY A 328 -21.18 -14.91 -0.79
C GLY A 328 -22.65 -14.59 -0.97
N GLU A 329 -22.99 -13.53 -1.71
CA GLU A 329 -24.37 -13.17 -2.04
C GLU A 329 -25.12 -14.32 -2.77
N HIS A 330 -24.46 -15.06 -3.63
CA HIS A 330 -25.05 -16.23 -4.32
C HIS A 330 -25.36 -17.42 -3.40
N TYR A 331 -24.80 -17.45 -2.19
CA TYR A 331 -25.05 -18.50 -1.21
C TYR A 331 -26.10 -18.13 -0.16
N ILE A 332 -26.58 -16.87 -0.18
CA ILE A 332 -27.66 -16.40 0.69
C ILE A 332 -28.95 -16.43 -0.11
N THR A 333 -29.91 -17.23 0.36
CA THR A 333 -31.19 -17.39 -0.34
C THR A 333 -32.28 -16.51 0.28
N GLU A 334 -32.88 -15.67 -0.54
CA GLU A 334 -33.97 -14.79 -0.13
C GLU A 334 -35.35 -15.41 -0.39
N ASN A 335 -35.43 -16.17 -1.48
CA ASN A 335 -36.70 -16.75 -1.99
C ASN A 335 -36.73 -18.27 -1.86
N ARG A 336 -37.95 -18.83 -1.81
CA ARG A 336 -38.14 -20.30 -1.78
C ARG A 336 -37.59 -21.02 -3.00
N SER A 337 -37.62 -20.41 -4.17
CA SER A 337 -37.04 -20.97 -5.40
C SER A 337 -35.53 -21.14 -5.30
N GLU A 338 -34.85 -20.12 -4.81
CA GLU A 338 -33.39 -20.13 -4.59
C GLU A 338 -33.01 -21.17 -3.52
N TYR A 339 -33.81 -21.29 -2.45
CA TYR A 339 -33.58 -22.25 -1.40
C TYR A 339 -33.59 -23.70 -1.92
N PHE A 340 -34.57 -24.05 -2.77
CA PHE A 340 -34.62 -25.38 -3.38
C PHE A 340 -33.57 -25.59 -4.47
N ALA A 341 -33.19 -24.53 -5.18
CA ALA A 341 -32.10 -24.58 -6.14
C ALA A 341 -30.75 -24.83 -5.42
N LEU A 342 -30.53 -24.17 -4.29
CA LEU A 342 -29.35 -24.37 -3.45
C LEU A 342 -29.31 -25.81 -2.89
N MET A 343 -30.41 -26.30 -2.40
CA MET A 343 -30.52 -27.69 -1.93
C MET A 343 -30.16 -28.69 -3.03
N ARG A 344 -30.73 -28.53 -4.23
CA ARG A 344 -30.41 -29.42 -5.37
C ARG A 344 -28.95 -29.36 -5.78
N SER A 345 -28.35 -28.15 -5.78
CA SER A 345 -26.92 -27.96 -6.03
C SER A 345 -26.07 -28.65 -4.97
N ALA A 346 -26.45 -28.52 -3.69
CA ALA A 346 -25.78 -29.19 -2.58
C ALA A 346 -25.90 -30.72 -2.66
N MET A 347 -27.05 -31.25 -3.06
CA MET A 347 -27.26 -32.68 -3.31
C MET A 347 -26.31 -33.18 -4.39
N GLY A 348 -26.12 -32.45 -5.48
CA GLY A 348 -25.13 -32.78 -6.53
C GLY A 348 -23.70 -32.88 -5.99
N ALA A 349 -23.29 -31.93 -5.16
CA ALA A 349 -21.99 -31.98 -4.49
C ALA A 349 -21.89 -33.20 -3.54
N GLY A 350 -22.98 -33.55 -2.83
CA GLY A 350 -23.04 -34.71 -1.97
C GLY A 350 -22.74 -36.03 -2.69
N VAL A 351 -23.21 -36.18 -3.93
CA VAL A 351 -22.85 -37.34 -4.78
C VAL A 351 -21.35 -37.45 -5.01
N VAL A 352 -20.71 -36.34 -5.41
CA VAL A 352 -19.26 -36.30 -5.64
C VAL A 352 -18.49 -36.56 -4.35
N ILE A 353 -18.92 -35.97 -3.23
CA ILE A 353 -18.29 -36.18 -1.91
C ILE A 353 -18.39 -37.65 -1.50
N GLY A 354 -19.54 -38.31 -1.71
CA GLY A 354 -19.70 -39.73 -1.45
C GLY A 354 -18.71 -40.59 -2.27
N LEU A 355 -18.54 -40.28 -3.56
CA LEU A 355 -17.56 -40.95 -4.43
C LEU A 355 -16.11 -40.70 -3.95
N MET A 356 -15.76 -39.49 -3.62
CA MET A 356 -14.41 -39.12 -3.10
C MET A 356 -14.09 -39.89 -1.80
N ALA A 357 -15.06 -40.01 -0.89
CA ALA A 357 -14.91 -40.76 0.36
C ALA A 357 -14.64 -42.26 0.09
N MET A 358 -15.37 -42.85 -0.84
CA MET A 358 -15.17 -44.24 -1.21
C MET A 358 -13.82 -44.50 -1.89
N ILE A 359 -13.39 -43.58 -2.80
CA ILE A 359 -12.07 -43.66 -3.44
C ILE A 359 -10.97 -43.54 -2.38
N LYS A 360 -11.09 -42.65 -1.38
CA LYS A 360 -10.15 -42.53 -0.27
C LYS A 360 -9.99 -43.86 0.50
N ILE A 361 -11.11 -44.50 0.81
CA ILE A 361 -11.09 -45.81 1.50
C ILE A 361 -10.40 -46.89 0.65
N LEU A 362 -10.64 -46.90 -0.67
CA LEU A 362 -9.96 -47.84 -1.58
C LEU A 362 -8.43 -47.61 -1.63
N LEU A 363 -8.02 -46.36 -1.68
CA LEU A 363 -6.59 -45.99 -1.65
C LEU A 363 -5.94 -46.38 -0.33
N ALA A 364 -6.61 -46.16 0.81
CA ALA A 364 -6.12 -46.54 2.12
C ALA A 364 -5.91 -48.06 2.27
N LYS A 365 -6.69 -48.90 1.60
CA LYS A 365 -6.52 -50.34 1.56
C LYS A 365 -5.25 -50.82 0.86
N GLN A 366 -4.61 -50.00 0.05
CA GLN A 366 -3.42 -50.38 -0.69
C GLN A 366 -2.15 -50.36 0.19
N HIS A 367 -2.23 -49.88 1.43
CA HIS A 367 -1.12 -49.78 2.38
C HIS A 367 0.16 -49.18 1.77
N LEU A 368 0.00 -48.08 1.03
CA LEU A 368 1.08 -47.40 0.36
C LEU A 368 2.01 -46.68 1.33
N ALA A 369 3.20 -46.30 0.87
CA ALA A 369 4.09 -45.46 1.69
C ALA A 369 3.37 -44.12 2.08
N PRO A 370 3.57 -43.63 3.32
CA PRO A 370 2.80 -42.49 3.85
C PRO A 370 2.81 -41.24 2.96
N LEU A 371 3.93 -40.93 2.29
CA LEU A 371 4.02 -39.81 1.37
C LEU A 371 3.16 -40.04 0.12
N THR A 372 3.18 -41.24 -0.45
CA THR A 372 2.38 -41.60 -1.63
C THR A 372 0.88 -41.54 -1.30
N GLU A 373 0.50 -42.04 -0.13
CA GLU A 373 -0.88 -42.02 0.35
C GLU A 373 -1.36 -40.59 0.53
N ALA A 374 -0.57 -39.69 1.15
CA ALA A 374 -0.88 -38.29 1.31
C ALA A 374 -1.06 -37.56 -0.03
N ILE A 375 -0.20 -37.85 -1.01
CA ILE A 375 -0.30 -37.27 -2.38
C ILE A 375 -1.60 -37.74 -3.06
N LEU A 376 -1.90 -39.04 -3.02
CA LEU A 376 -3.10 -39.60 -3.65
C LEU A 376 -4.39 -39.10 -2.98
N PHE A 377 -4.42 -38.96 -1.67
CA PHE A 377 -5.55 -38.37 -0.97
C PHE A 377 -5.76 -36.91 -1.35
N SER A 378 -4.68 -36.12 -1.38
CA SER A 378 -4.72 -34.72 -1.80
C SER A 378 -5.21 -34.58 -3.24
N LEU A 379 -4.74 -35.45 -4.14
CA LEU A 379 -5.16 -35.47 -5.56
C LEU A 379 -6.63 -35.84 -5.68
N ASN A 380 -7.13 -36.88 -4.96
CA ASN A 380 -8.52 -37.28 -4.96
C ASN A 380 -9.43 -36.12 -4.53
N TYR A 381 -9.11 -35.44 -3.42
CA TYR A 381 -9.87 -34.29 -2.95
C TYR A 381 -9.77 -33.10 -3.91
N GLY A 382 -8.57 -32.80 -4.41
CA GLY A 382 -8.37 -31.71 -5.35
C GLY A 382 -9.18 -31.89 -6.63
N LEU A 383 -9.10 -33.05 -7.26
CA LEU A 383 -9.88 -33.38 -8.47
C LEU A 383 -11.37 -33.38 -8.22
N GLY A 384 -11.83 -33.90 -7.07
CA GLY A 384 -13.24 -33.88 -6.71
C GLY A 384 -13.78 -32.47 -6.52
N PHE A 385 -13.04 -31.58 -5.86
CA PHE A 385 -13.44 -30.17 -5.71
C PHE A 385 -13.39 -29.40 -7.03
N ILE A 386 -12.46 -29.70 -7.93
CA ILE A 386 -12.44 -29.16 -9.30
C ILE A 386 -13.72 -29.59 -10.05
N LEU A 387 -14.09 -30.88 -9.95
CA LEU A 387 -15.31 -31.39 -10.58
C LEU A 387 -16.57 -30.71 -10.03
N ILE A 388 -16.68 -30.56 -8.71
CA ILE A 388 -17.77 -29.85 -8.03
C ILE A 388 -17.86 -28.42 -8.55
N HIS A 389 -16.73 -27.73 -8.73
CA HIS A 389 -16.67 -26.36 -9.23
C HIS A 389 -17.14 -26.27 -10.71
N ILE A 390 -16.65 -27.17 -11.57
CA ILE A 390 -17.05 -27.21 -12.98
C ILE A 390 -18.55 -27.47 -13.15
N LEU A 391 -19.12 -28.31 -12.29
CA LEU A 391 -20.56 -28.64 -12.30
C LEU A 391 -21.42 -27.58 -11.59
N HIS A 392 -20.82 -26.51 -11.08
CA HIS A 392 -21.48 -25.44 -10.31
C HIS A 392 -22.26 -25.97 -9.10
N PHE A 393 -21.76 -27.05 -8.46
CA PHE A 393 -22.37 -27.58 -7.25
C PHE A 393 -21.86 -26.86 -5.99
N THR A 394 -22.67 -26.85 -4.94
CA THR A 394 -22.43 -26.12 -3.71
C THR A 394 -21.97 -27.04 -2.58
N VAL A 395 -20.84 -26.69 -1.94
CA VAL A 395 -20.32 -27.39 -0.75
C VAL A 395 -20.49 -26.50 0.48
N ALA A 396 -21.15 -26.98 1.50
CA ALA A 396 -21.45 -26.23 2.73
C ALA A 396 -20.22 -25.68 3.45
N THR A 397 -19.09 -26.37 3.39
CA THR A 397 -17.84 -25.97 4.09
C THR A 397 -17.18 -24.70 3.53
N LYS A 398 -17.50 -24.28 2.30
CA LYS A 398 -16.96 -23.04 1.69
C LYS A 398 -17.77 -21.80 2.05
N GLN A 399 -19.00 -21.95 2.49
CA GLN A 399 -19.94 -20.83 2.70
C GLN A 399 -19.57 -19.88 3.85
N PRO A 400 -19.06 -20.31 5.02
CA PRO A 400 -18.87 -19.42 6.16
C PRO A 400 -17.92 -18.26 5.89
N ALA A 401 -16.81 -18.48 5.18
CA ALA A 401 -15.85 -17.44 4.86
C ALA A 401 -16.40 -16.41 3.87
N MET A 402 -17.18 -16.85 2.89
CA MET A 402 -17.78 -15.99 1.86
C MET A 402 -18.95 -15.17 2.39
N THR A 403 -19.80 -15.80 3.22
CA THR A 403 -20.98 -15.13 3.81
C THR A 403 -20.58 -14.14 4.90
N ALA A 404 -19.50 -14.38 5.65
CA ALA A 404 -18.98 -13.41 6.61
C ALA A 404 -18.53 -12.11 5.94
N ALA A 405 -17.90 -12.20 4.78
CA ALA A 405 -17.50 -11.02 4.00
C ALA A 405 -18.72 -10.25 3.46
N ALA A 406 -19.78 -10.96 3.01
CA ALA A 406 -21.03 -10.33 2.57
C ALA A 406 -21.75 -9.62 3.72
N ILE A 407 -21.76 -10.20 4.91
CA ILE A 407 -22.33 -9.59 6.12
C ILE A 407 -21.56 -8.32 6.50
N ALA A 408 -20.22 -8.37 6.49
CA ALA A 408 -19.37 -7.20 6.77
C ALA A 408 -19.63 -6.05 5.78
N ALA A 409 -19.71 -6.35 4.48
CA ALA A 409 -20.00 -5.36 3.44
C ALA A 409 -21.38 -4.70 3.58
N SER A 410 -22.38 -5.43 4.09
CA SER A 410 -23.72 -4.87 4.30
C SER A 410 -23.80 -3.87 5.45
N ILE A 411 -22.88 -3.94 6.41
CA ILE A 411 -22.78 -3.00 7.53
C ILE A 411 -22.23 -1.65 7.04
N ASP A 412 -21.24 -1.67 6.14
CA ASP A 412 -20.60 -0.45 5.63
C ASP A 412 -21.46 0.34 4.63
N ALA A 413 -22.49 -0.27 4.05
CA ALA A 413 -23.26 0.32 2.95
C ALA A 413 -24.45 1.20 3.38
N THR A 414 -24.77 1.32 4.67
CA THR A 414 -26.04 1.90 5.13
C THR A 414 -25.83 3.16 5.99
N ASP A 415 -26.44 4.29 5.57
CA ASP A 415 -26.33 5.62 6.24
C ASP A 415 -27.25 5.83 7.47
N SER A 416 -28.08 4.86 7.88
CA SER A 416 -29.00 5.01 9.01
C SER A 416 -29.04 3.83 9.97
N LYS A 417 -28.64 4.05 11.24
CA LYS A 417 -28.48 3.02 12.29
C LYS A 417 -29.70 2.11 12.57
N SER A 418 -30.93 2.54 12.34
CA SER A 418 -32.11 1.69 12.61
C SER A 418 -32.40 0.68 11.49
N LYS A 419 -32.17 1.06 10.21
CA LYS A 419 -32.29 0.15 9.06
C LYS A 419 -31.14 -0.85 8.97
N GLU A 420 -29.97 -0.48 9.48
CA GLU A 420 -28.79 -1.36 9.57
C GLU A 420 -29.07 -2.62 10.38
N MET A 421 -29.69 -2.46 11.55
CA MET A 421 -29.94 -3.57 12.46
C MET A 421 -30.95 -4.58 11.87
N ASP A 422 -32.01 -4.10 11.25
CA ASP A 422 -33.05 -4.96 10.64
C ASP A 422 -32.50 -5.72 9.42
N ASN A 423 -31.72 -5.06 8.58
CA ASN A 423 -31.05 -5.69 7.42
C ASN A 423 -30.03 -6.74 7.86
N LEU A 424 -29.23 -6.43 8.89
CA LEU A 424 -28.24 -7.35 9.45
C LEU A 424 -28.91 -8.60 10.02
N VAL A 425 -29.97 -8.45 10.81
CA VAL A 425 -30.74 -9.58 11.38
C VAL A 425 -31.32 -10.45 10.26
N LEU A 426 -31.91 -9.85 9.24
CA LEU A 426 -32.47 -10.58 8.09
C LEU A 426 -31.36 -11.34 7.33
N MET A 427 -30.22 -10.72 7.09
CA MET A 427 -29.09 -11.33 6.39
C MET A 427 -28.52 -12.52 7.18
N ILE A 428 -28.33 -12.37 8.49
CA ILE A 428 -27.88 -13.47 9.36
C ILE A 428 -28.88 -14.62 9.33
N ALA A 429 -30.18 -14.35 9.44
CA ALA A 429 -31.25 -15.38 9.39
C ALA A 429 -31.25 -16.11 8.05
N ASN A 430 -31.15 -15.41 6.93
CA ASN A 430 -31.07 -15.99 5.59
C ASN A 430 -29.79 -16.81 5.39
N THR A 431 -28.65 -16.34 5.91
CA THR A 431 -27.38 -17.08 5.88
C THR A 431 -27.49 -18.39 6.65
N MET A 432 -27.98 -18.35 7.88
CA MET A 432 -28.15 -19.56 8.70
C MET A 432 -29.07 -20.58 8.02
N ARG A 433 -30.20 -20.11 7.48
CA ARG A 433 -31.14 -20.98 6.75
C ARG A 433 -30.51 -21.61 5.51
N SER A 434 -29.71 -20.82 4.75
CA SER A 434 -29.03 -21.30 3.56
C SER A 434 -27.91 -22.31 3.89
N GLN A 435 -27.20 -22.10 4.99
CA GLN A 435 -26.18 -23.05 5.46
C GLN A 435 -26.77 -24.37 5.90
N ILE A 436 -27.85 -24.35 6.67
CA ILE A 436 -28.54 -25.58 7.13
C ILE A 436 -29.00 -26.43 5.94
N ILE A 437 -29.59 -25.81 4.92
CA ILE A 437 -30.07 -26.59 3.75
C ILE A 437 -28.92 -27.10 2.88
N ALA A 438 -27.78 -26.37 2.81
CA ALA A 438 -26.61 -26.83 2.08
C ALA A 438 -25.95 -28.02 2.78
N ILE A 439 -25.81 -27.99 4.12
CA ILE A 439 -25.30 -29.12 4.93
C ILE A 439 -26.24 -30.32 4.73
N PHE A 440 -27.56 -30.13 4.88
CA PHE A 440 -28.53 -31.16 4.72
C PHE A 440 -28.48 -31.79 3.32
N GLY A 441 -28.41 -30.97 2.26
CA GLY A 441 -28.34 -31.46 0.88
C GLY A 441 -27.06 -32.28 0.63
N ASN A 442 -25.91 -31.85 1.13
CA ASN A 442 -24.66 -32.60 1.01
C ASN A 442 -24.74 -33.96 1.74
N VAL A 443 -25.23 -33.99 2.98
CA VAL A 443 -25.27 -35.19 3.82
C VAL A 443 -26.31 -36.20 3.29
N VAL A 444 -27.51 -35.72 2.94
CA VAL A 444 -28.62 -36.57 2.43
C VAL A 444 -28.24 -37.33 1.16
N MET A 445 -27.31 -36.83 0.35
CA MET A 445 -26.84 -37.56 -0.83
C MET A 445 -25.56 -38.30 -0.61
N ALA A 446 -24.61 -37.76 0.17
CA ALA A 446 -23.32 -38.42 0.39
C ALA A 446 -23.49 -39.79 1.11
N ILE A 447 -24.34 -39.85 2.13
CA ILE A 447 -24.55 -41.11 2.88
C ILE A 447 -25.18 -42.20 2.00
N PRO A 448 -26.32 -42.01 1.32
CA PRO A 448 -26.93 -43.07 0.47
C PRO A 448 -26.01 -43.48 -0.68
N ILE A 449 -25.28 -42.55 -1.30
CA ILE A 449 -24.35 -42.90 -2.38
C ILE A 449 -23.21 -43.79 -1.84
N ALA A 450 -22.62 -43.45 -0.71
CA ALA A 450 -21.59 -44.27 -0.07
C ALA A 450 -22.13 -45.65 0.30
N MET A 451 -23.36 -45.72 0.85
CA MET A 451 -24.04 -46.98 1.15
C MET A 451 -24.32 -47.84 -0.10
N LEU A 452 -24.81 -47.24 -1.15
CA LEU A 452 -25.07 -47.93 -2.44
C LEU A 452 -23.78 -48.50 -3.04
N ILE A 453 -22.68 -47.76 -2.99
CA ILE A 453 -21.39 -48.26 -3.47
C ILE A 453 -20.91 -49.42 -2.59
N ALA A 454 -21.00 -49.27 -1.27
CA ALA A 454 -20.60 -50.36 -0.34
C ALA A 454 -21.47 -51.61 -0.51
N LEU A 455 -22.78 -51.46 -0.67
CA LEU A 455 -23.69 -52.58 -0.95
C LEU A 455 -23.42 -53.21 -2.30
N GLY A 456 -23.16 -52.41 -3.35
CA GLY A 456 -22.78 -52.89 -4.68
C GLY A 456 -21.47 -53.69 -4.61
N ALA A 457 -20.48 -53.20 -3.93
CA ALA A 457 -19.21 -53.90 -3.75
C ALA A 457 -19.43 -55.24 -3.03
N PHE A 458 -20.22 -55.28 -1.97
CA PHE A 458 -20.59 -56.54 -1.27
C PHE A 458 -21.33 -57.51 -2.17
N TYR A 459 -22.30 -57.06 -2.96
CA TYR A 459 -23.05 -57.89 -3.88
C TYR A 459 -22.18 -58.56 -4.96
N PHE A 460 -21.24 -57.77 -5.56
CA PHE A 460 -20.35 -58.27 -6.62
C PHE A 460 -19.15 -59.07 -6.13
N THR A 461 -18.61 -58.74 -4.98
CA THR A 461 -17.36 -59.36 -4.46
C THR A 461 -17.55 -60.35 -3.32
N GLY A 462 -18.74 -60.34 -2.70
CA GLY A 462 -19.03 -61.15 -1.49
C GLY A 462 -18.26 -60.65 -0.23
N GLN A 463 -17.55 -59.56 -0.30
CA GLN A 463 -16.72 -59.02 0.78
C GLN A 463 -17.19 -57.66 1.21
N HIS A 464 -17.12 -57.39 2.52
CA HIS A 464 -17.45 -56.04 3.03
C HIS A 464 -16.44 -54.99 2.55
N PHE A 465 -16.95 -53.82 2.27
CA PHE A 465 -16.11 -52.72 1.76
C PHE A 465 -15.05 -52.24 2.75
N ILE A 466 -15.33 -52.35 4.06
CA ILE A 466 -14.38 -52.08 5.16
C ILE A 466 -14.43 -53.23 6.18
N THR A 467 -13.33 -53.46 6.92
CA THR A 467 -13.29 -54.42 8.02
C THR A 467 -14.09 -53.87 9.21
N PRO A 468 -14.66 -54.75 10.08
CA PRO A 468 -15.38 -54.31 11.28
C PRO A 468 -14.52 -53.43 12.21
N GLU A 469 -13.24 -53.72 12.34
CA GLU A 469 -12.28 -52.93 13.12
C GLU A 469 -12.15 -51.51 12.59
N LYS A 470 -11.94 -51.35 11.26
CA LYS A 470 -11.84 -50.06 10.63
C LYS A 470 -13.17 -49.26 10.64
N ALA A 471 -14.30 -49.98 10.60
CA ALA A 471 -15.59 -49.34 10.77
C ALA A 471 -15.76 -48.75 12.18
N HIS A 472 -15.30 -49.46 13.19
CA HIS A 472 -15.31 -48.99 14.58
C HIS A 472 -14.41 -47.76 14.78
N ASP A 473 -13.18 -47.79 14.21
CA ASP A 473 -12.25 -46.65 14.27
C ASP A 473 -12.88 -45.39 13.62
N LEU A 474 -13.46 -45.53 12.42
CA LEU A 474 -14.10 -44.43 11.72
C LEU A 474 -15.33 -43.86 12.47
N LEU A 475 -16.08 -44.71 13.17
CA LEU A 475 -17.18 -44.25 14.01
C LEU A 475 -16.67 -43.53 15.25
N ALA A 476 -15.58 -44.02 15.86
CA ALA A 476 -14.97 -43.34 17.00
C ALA A 476 -14.40 -41.95 16.66
N GLU A 477 -13.82 -41.80 15.46
CA GLU A 477 -13.34 -40.49 14.96
C GLU A 477 -14.47 -39.45 14.79
N VAL A 478 -15.72 -39.85 14.63
CA VAL A 478 -16.88 -38.97 14.40
C VAL A 478 -17.74 -38.83 15.67
N ASP A 479 -17.42 -39.51 16.74
CA ASP A 479 -18.15 -39.45 17.99
C ASP A 479 -17.96 -38.09 18.69
N PRO A 480 -19.01 -37.27 18.85
CA PRO A 480 -18.91 -35.92 19.41
C PRO A 480 -18.57 -35.90 20.91
N ILE A 481 -18.56 -37.07 21.58
CA ILE A 481 -18.31 -37.18 23.02
C ILE A 481 -16.87 -37.61 23.27
N TYR A 482 -16.24 -38.36 22.35
CA TYR A 482 -14.91 -38.99 22.54
C TYR A 482 -13.85 -38.53 21.54
N SER A 483 -14.19 -37.65 20.57
CA SER A 483 -13.23 -37.08 19.58
C SER A 483 -12.58 -35.80 20.06
#